data_77161fec2becfb2155ed3456563c2185
#
_entry.id   77161fec2becfb2155ed3456563c2185
#
_cell.length_a   1.000
_cell.length_b   1.000
_cell.length_c   1.000
_cell.angle_alpha   90.00
_cell.angle_beta   90.00
_cell.angle_gamma   90.00
#
_symmetry.space_group_name_H-M   'P 1'
#
loop_
_entity.id
_entity.type
_entity.pdbx_description
1 polymer ?
#
loop_
_entity_poly.entity_id
_entity_poly.type
_entity_poly.pdbx_seq_one_letter_code
_entity_poly.pdbx_strand_id
1 'polypeptide(L)'
;MKTASLIFLSLALSANAIATAKAAEITIKPVTVPEMKAVYGQIQPRNSVAARARLSGSVTLVKVTEGDVVEAGEVIAEIRDDKLDFQIKAIDAQLLGLQASLRDARAELDRAERLVRSGATSTQRLDQLRTQADVIANQLGAAEAQRSVIVQQSAEGAVIAPSSGRVIAVPATTGAVIMAGETIADIAGGGFFLRLAIPERHAHDLRQGATIHIDKAGKSLTGTLAKIYPSIEGGRVTADVEVDNLDTQFVGGRVLVELPVGERQAILVPETAITTHSGVDFVTVKHGGNSVQRTVLAGDAVEFEGKAAVEILSGLTEGDILVTP
;
A
#
# COMPACT_ATOMS: atom_id res chain seq x y z
N MET A 1 78.35 43.73 -43.45
CA MET A 1 78.23 42.63 -44.40
C MET A 1 76.94 41.97 -44.20
N LYS A 2 76.11 41.97 -45.22
CA LYS A 2 74.68 41.58 -45.24
C LYS A 2 74.55 40.07 -45.43
N THR A 3 73.72 39.38 -44.67
CA THR A 3 73.23 38.08 -45.02
C THR A 3 71.70 38.07 -44.91
N ALA A 4 71.06 37.88 -46.05
CA ALA A 4 69.63 37.80 -46.26
C ALA A 4 69.13 36.37 -45.83
N SER A 5 68.05 36.30 -45.07
CA SER A 5 67.38 35.04 -44.74
C SER A 5 66.07 34.93 -45.54
N LEU A 6 66.01 33.90 -46.41
CA LEU A 6 64.82 33.57 -47.18
C LEU A 6 63.83 32.81 -46.28
N ILE A 7 62.59 33.33 -46.15
CA ILE A 7 61.50 32.64 -45.50
C ILE A 7 60.71 31.90 -46.59
N PHE A 8 60.69 30.53 -46.50
CA PHE A 8 59.82 29.66 -47.32
C PHE A 8 58.47 29.58 -46.64
N LEU A 9 57.44 30.10 -47.30
CA LEU A 9 56.07 30.02 -46.85
C LEU A 9 55.45 28.71 -47.48
N SER A 10 55.34 27.64 -46.69
CA SER A 10 54.64 26.38 -47.12
C SER A 10 53.14 26.49 -46.87
N LEU A 11 52.36 26.62 -47.94
CA LEU A 11 50.94 26.63 -47.96
C LEU A 11 50.43 25.16 -47.79
N ALA A 12 50.01 24.78 -46.57
CA ALA A 12 49.39 23.49 -46.32
C ALA A 12 47.91 23.52 -46.76
N LEU A 13 47.60 22.87 -47.87
CA LEU A 13 46.27 22.66 -48.39
C LEU A 13 45.57 21.56 -47.56
N SER A 14 44.79 21.95 -46.58
CA SER A 14 43.94 20.99 -45.79
C SER A 14 42.81 20.51 -46.66
N ALA A 15 42.93 19.30 -47.18
CA ALA A 15 41.82 18.57 -47.80
C ALA A 15 40.79 18.21 -46.76
N ASN A 16 39.67 18.93 -46.73
CA ASN A 16 38.49 18.63 -45.94
C ASN A 16 37.84 17.37 -46.55
N ALA A 17 38.10 16.19 -46.01
CA ALA A 17 37.40 14.96 -46.39
C ALA A 17 35.94 15.07 -45.89
N ILE A 18 35.04 15.46 -46.77
CA ILE A 18 33.61 15.33 -46.56
C ILE A 18 33.31 13.82 -46.50
N ALA A 19 33.17 13.27 -45.29
CA ALA A 19 32.66 11.93 -45.09
C ALA A 19 31.21 11.90 -45.60
N THR A 20 31.00 11.40 -46.80
CA THR A 20 29.68 11.08 -47.29
C THR A 20 29.11 9.98 -46.41
N ALA A 21 28.22 10.34 -45.51
CA ALA A 21 27.41 9.36 -44.79
C ALA A 21 26.73 8.48 -45.84
N LYS A 22 27.06 7.20 -45.85
CA LYS A 22 26.44 6.25 -46.77
C LYS A 22 25.02 6.04 -46.26
N ALA A 23 24.02 6.54 -46.97
CA ALA A 23 22.62 6.29 -46.68
C ALA A 23 22.39 4.80 -46.54
N ALA A 24 21.88 4.37 -45.41
CA ALA A 24 21.55 2.97 -45.17
C ALA A 24 20.17 2.67 -45.81
N GLU A 25 20.08 1.56 -46.53
CA GLU A 25 18.81 1.07 -47.08
C GLU A 25 18.23 0.02 -46.13
N ILE A 26 17.01 0.22 -45.68
CA ILE A 26 16.29 -0.69 -44.79
C ILE A 26 15.04 -1.18 -45.51
N THR A 27 14.93 -2.49 -45.73
CA THR A 27 13.69 -3.04 -46.29
C THR A 27 12.66 -3.15 -45.17
N ILE A 28 11.50 -2.55 -45.38
CA ILE A 28 10.40 -2.56 -44.41
C ILE A 28 9.79 -3.96 -44.34
N LYS A 29 9.75 -4.48 -43.13
CA LYS A 29 9.06 -5.71 -42.75
C LYS A 29 8.16 -5.45 -41.60
N PRO A 30 6.94 -5.99 -41.55
CA PRO A 30 6.11 -5.94 -40.37
C PRO A 30 6.81 -6.69 -39.22
N VAL A 31 6.81 -6.10 -38.04
CA VAL A 31 7.32 -6.70 -36.82
C VAL A 31 6.18 -6.92 -35.83
N THR A 32 6.28 -7.98 -35.05
CA THR A 32 5.31 -8.25 -34.01
C THR A 32 5.59 -7.36 -32.81
N VAL A 33 4.61 -6.56 -32.43
CA VAL A 33 4.67 -5.69 -31.25
C VAL A 33 3.52 -6.05 -30.31
N PRO A 34 3.67 -5.81 -28.98
CA PRO A 34 2.57 -6.02 -28.06
C PRO A 34 1.41 -5.07 -28.36
N GLU A 35 0.19 -5.58 -28.35
CA GLU A 35 -1.01 -4.76 -28.40
C GLU A 35 -1.32 -4.26 -26.98
N MET A 36 -1.17 -2.95 -26.76
CA MET A 36 -1.42 -2.32 -25.47
C MET A 36 -2.86 -1.80 -25.39
N LYS A 37 -3.53 -2.02 -24.25
CA LYS A 37 -4.87 -1.46 -23.99
C LYS A 37 -4.85 -0.69 -22.67
N ALA A 38 -5.35 0.53 -22.75
CA ALA A 38 -5.55 1.36 -21.58
C ALA A 38 -6.79 0.89 -20.80
N VAL A 39 -6.60 0.61 -19.51
CA VAL A 39 -7.66 0.28 -18.57
C VAL A 39 -7.46 1.11 -17.29
N TYR A 40 -8.54 1.34 -16.54
CA TYR A 40 -8.42 2.00 -15.24
C TYR A 40 -8.15 0.98 -14.15
N GLY A 41 -7.07 1.21 -13.42
CA GLY A 41 -6.79 0.56 -12.15
C GLY A 41 -7.31 1.40 -10.99
N GLN A 42 -7.78 0.74 -9.94
CA GLN A 42 -8.18 1.37 -8.69
C GLN A 42 -7.16 1.07 -7.61
N ILE A 43 -6.68 2.10 -6.93
CA ILE A 43 -5.76 1.96 -5.80
C ILE A 43 -6.52 1.35 -4.62
N GLN A 44 -6.07 0.20 -4.14
CA GLN A 44 -6.63 -0.47 -2.97
C GLN A 44 -5.54 -0.78 -1.94
N PRO A 45 -5.85 -0.74 -0.63
CA PRO A 45 -4.92 -1.18 0.39
C PRO A 45 -4.78 -2.71 0.35
N ARG A 46 -3.61 -3.24 0.70
CA ARG A 46 -3.42 -4.69 0.83
C ARG A 46 -4.29 -5.27 1.92
N ASN A 47 -4.40 -4.56 3.04
CA ASN A 47 -5.22 -4.93 4.17
C ASN A 47 -6.08 -3.74 4.58
N SER A 48 -7.35 -3.98 4.84
CA SER A 48 -8.23 -3.03 5.49
C SER A 48 -8.77 -3.69 6.75
N VAL A 49 -8.42 -3.13 7.91
CA VAL A 49 -8.79 -3.68 9.21
C VAL A 49 -9.56 -2.65 10.00
N ALA A 50 -10.77 -3.02 10.43
CA ALA A 50 -11.57 -2.17 11.29
C ALA A 50 -11.08 -2.21 12.74
N ALA A 51 -10.77 -1.07 13.31
CA ALA A 51 -10.61 -0.91 14.74
C ALA A 51 -12.00 -0.87 15.39
N ARG A 52 -12.28 -1.87 16.22
CA ARG A 52 -13.61 -2.06 16.82
C ARG A 52 -13.61 -1.79 18.31
N ALA A 53 -14.74 -1.27 18.78
CA ALA A 53 -15.05 -1.15 20.20
C ALA A 53 -15.03 -2.51 20.87
N ARG A 54 -14.36 -2.67 22.01
CA ARG A 54 -14.42 -3.86 22.85
C ARG A 54 -15.40 -3.70 24.01
N LEU A 55 -15.69 -2.44 24.38
CA LEU A 55 -16.59 -2.03 25.43
C LEU A 55 -17.78 -1.28 24.83
N SER A 56 -18.97 -1.52 25.36
CA SER A 56 -20.15 -0.68 25.10
C SER A 56 -20.15 0.52 26.04
N GLY A 57 -20.43 1.72 25.49
CA GLY A 57 -20.43 2.94 26.29
C GLY A 57 -20.49 4.20 25.46
N SER A 58 -20.14 5.32 26.05
CA SER A 58 -20.04 6.60 25.37
C SER A 58 -18.62 6.87 24.89
N VAL A 59 -18.48 7.30 23.63
CA VAL A 59 -17.20 7.76 23.07
C VAL A 59 -16.83 9.08 23.71
N THR A 60 -15.81 9.09 24.55
CA THR A 60 -15.35 10.30 25.24
C THR A 60 -14.36 11.10 24.41
N LEU A 61 -13.58 10.42 23.60
CA LEU A 61 -12.55 11.03 22.77
C LEU A 61 -12.30 10.18 21.51
N VAL A 62 -12.16 10.84 20.37
CA VAL A 62 -11.60 10.27 19.14
C VAL A 62 -10.32 11.06 18.84
N LYS A 63 -9.17 10.37 18.76
CA LYS A 63 -7.84 10.98 18.64
C LYS A 63 -7.36 11.09 17.18
N VAL A 64 -8.06 10.43 16.27
CA VAL A 64 -7.67 10.34 14.87
C VAL A 64 -8.73 10.89 13.96
N THR A 65 -8.30 11.36 12.80
CA THR A 65 -9.14 11.80 11.69
C THR A 65 -8.81 11.03 10.41
N GLU A 66 -9.68 11.12 9.42
CA GLU A 66 -9.42 10.51 8.12
C GLU A 66 -8.17 11.10 7.48
N GLY A 67 -7.29 10.24 6.99
CA GLY A 67 -6.00 10.60 6.42
C GLY A 67 -4.80 10.47 7.37
N ASP A 68 -5.02 10.40 8.68
CA ASP A 68 -3.94 10.24 9.66
C ASP A 68 -3.23 8.89 9.49
N VAL A 69 -1.98 8.85 9.89
CA VAL A 69 -1.18 7.62 9.93
C VAL A 69 -1.03 7.19 11.38
N VAL A 70 -1.35 5.94 11.67
CA VAL A 70 -1.31 5.35 13.00
C VAL A 70 -0.39 4.13 13.05
N GLU A 71 0.14 3.84 14.24
CA GLU A 71 0.92 2.64 14.50
C GLU A 71 0.08 1.56 15.18
N ALA A 72 0.43 0.28 14.95
CA ALA A 72 -0.24 -0.83 15.62
C ALA A 72 -0.11 -0.71 17.14
N GLY A 73 -1.24 -0.81 17.86
CA GLY A 73 -1.31 -0.64 19.31
C GLY A 73 -1.52 0.81 19.79
N GLU A 74 -1.50 1.79 18.90
CA GLU A 74 -1.80 3.18 19.24
C GLU A 74 -3.27 3.35 19.66
N VAL A 75 -3.54 4.15 20.69
CA VAL A 75 -4.89 4.43 21.17
C VAL A 75 -5.51 5.52 20.30
N ILE A 76 -6.51 5.13 19.51
CA ILE A 76 -7.21 5.98 18.52
C ILE A 76 -8.52 6.57 19.03
N ALA A 77 -9.14 5.94 20.03
CA ALA A 77 -10.35 6.46 20.67
C ALA A 77 -10.48 5.94 22.10
N GLU A 78 -11.31 6.61 22.89
CA GLU A 78 -11.62 6.23 24.27
C GLU A 78 -13.15 6.11 24.44
N ILE A 79 -13.56 4.97 24.99
CA ILE A 79 -14.95 4.64 25.31
C ILE A 79 -15.06 4.49 26.82
N ARG A 80 -16.11 5.01 27.40
CA ARG A 80 -16.35 4.95 28.82
C ARG A 80 -17.73 4.38 29.13
N ASP A 81 -17.75 3.43 30.07
CA ASP A 81 -18.98 2.99 30.73
C ASP A 81 -18.90 3.42 32.22
N ASP A 82 -19.68 4.43 32.58
CA ASP A 82 -19.70 4.96 33.95
C ASP A 82 -20.13 3.89 34.98
N LYS A 83 -20.85 2.85 34.58
CA LYS A 83 -21.24 1.74 35.46
C LYS A 83 -20.05 0.99 36.00
N LEU A 84 -19.00 0.80 35.18
CA LEU A 84 -17.77 0.13 35.61
C LEU A 84 -17.06 0.92 36.71
N ASP A 85 -17.03 2.25 36.62
CA ASP A 85 -16.44 3.11 37.65
C ASP A 85 -17.20 2.94 39.00
N PHE A 86 -18.53 2.84 38.96
CA PHE A 86 -19.30 2.59 40.18
C PHE A 86 -19.09 1.17 40.74
N GLN A 87 -18.96 0.17 39.88
CA GLN A 87 -18.67 -1.20 40.30
C GLN A 87 -17.28 -1.29 40.95
N ILE A 88 -16.27 -0.65 40.39
CA ILE A 88 -14.92 -0.58 40.99
C ILE A 88 -15.00 0.03 42.40
N LYS A 89 -15.67 1.19 42.56
CA LYS A 89 -15.83 1.85 43.86
C LYS A 89 -16.56 0.96 44.87
N ALA A 90 -17.58 0.21 44.44
CA ALA A 90 -18.30 -0.72 45.34
C ALA A 90 -17.40 -1.85 45.83
N ILE A 91 -16.60 -2.44 44.93
CA ILE A 91 -15.66 -3.50 45.32
C ILE A 91 -14.51 -2.93 46.20
N ASP A 92 -14.03 -1.72 45.91
CA ASP A 92 -13.02 -1.07 46.77
C ASP A 92 -13.51 -0.89 48.20
N ALA A 93 -14.78 -0.49 48.40
CA ALA A 93 -15.39 -0.42 49.72
C ALA A 93 -15.51 -1.80 50.38
N GLN A 94 -15.86 -2.86 49.63
CA GLN A 94 -15.89 -4.23 50.14
C GLN A 94 -14.50 -4.70 50.54
N LEU A 95 -13.46 -4.43 49.75
CA LEU A 95 -12.08 -4.79 50.07
C LEU A 95 -11.61 -4.13 51.36
N LEU A 96 -11.92 -2.85 51.56
CA LEU A 96 -11.61 -2.17 52.83
C LEU A 96 -12.25 -2.83 54.04
N GLY A 97 -13.53 -3.28 53.93
CA GLY A 97 -14.21 -4.00 54.97
C GLY A 97 -13.58 -5.38 55.25
N LEU A 98 -13.22 -6.14 54.23
CA LEU A 98 -12.57 -7.45 54.36
C LEU A 98 -11.16 -7.29 54.93
N GLN A 99 -10.42 -6.28 54.52
CA GLN A 99 -9.10 -5.98 55.07
C GLN A 99 -9.15 -5.66 56.57
N ALA A 100 -10.16 -4.90 56.99
CA ALA A 100 -10.35 -4.62 58.42
C ALA A 100 -10.69 -5.91 59.19
N SER A 101 -11.63 -6.73 58.67
CA SER A 101 -12.01 -8.00 59.29
C SER A 101 -10.84 -8.98 59.37
N LEU A 102 -9.99 -9.04 58.34
CA LEU A 102 -8.79 -9.88 58.33
C LEU A 102 -7.77 -9.43 59.41
N ARG A 103 -7.57 -8.11 59.54
CA ARG A 103 -6.70 -7.58 60.58
C ARG A 103 -7.16 -7.98 61.97
N ASP A 104 -8.48 -7.85 62.22
CA ASP A 104 -9.05 -8.22 63.54
C ASP A 104 -8.95 -9.75 63.81
N ALA A 105 -9.28 -10.58 62.77
CA ALA A 105 -9.12 -12.00 62.90
C ALA A 105 -7.69 -12.47 63.15
N ARG A 106 -6.70 -11.83 62.47
CA ARG A 106 -5.29 -12.11 62.71
C ARG A 106 -4.82 -11.67 64.10
N ALA A 107 -5.29 -10.51 64.58
CA ALA A 107 -4.96 -10.04 65.93
C ALA A 107 -5.55 -10.99 67.01
N GLU A 108 -6.73 -11.54 66.82
CA GLU A 108 -7.32 -12.57 67.70
C GLU A 108 -6.55 -13.88 67.62
N LEU A 109 -6.17 -14.35 66.44
CA LEU A 109 -5.37 -15.54 66.25
C LEU A 109 -4.01 -15.42 66.98
N ASP A 110 -3.29 -14.31 66.78
CA ASP A 110 -2.02 -14.02 67.45
C ASP A 110 -2.17 -14.04 69.00
N ARG A 111 -3.30 -13.52 69.47
CA ARG A 111 -3.61 -13.51 70.91
C ARG A 111 -3.86 -14.93 71.43
N ALA A 112 -4.64 -15.73 70.68
CA ALA A 112 -4.91 -17.12 71.04
C ALA A 112 -3.66 -17.99 71.00
N GLU A 113 -2.73 -17.77 70.04
CA GLU A 113 -1.47 -18.50 69.99
C GLU A 113 -0.59 -18.24 71.22
N ARG A 114 -0.59 -17.03 71.76
CA ARG A 114 0.12 -16.71 73.03
C ARG A 114 -0.54 -17.41 74.23
N LEU A 115 -1.90 -17.45 74.28
CA LEU A 115 -2.65 -18.05 75.36
C LEU A 115 -2.57 -19.60 75.36
N VAL A 116 -2.48 -20.23 74.23
CA VAL A 116 -2.23 -21.69 74.14
C VAL A 116 -0.87 -22.05 74.69
N ARG A 117 0.16 -21.25 74.35
CA ARG A 117 1.52 -21.45 74.94
C ARG A 117 1.60 -21.33 76.47
N SER A 118 0.72 -20.49 77.04
CA SER A 118 0.60 -20.40 78.52
C SER A 118 -0.39 -21.37 79.13
N GLY A 119 -1.03 -22.24 78.35
CA GLY A 119 -2.05 -23.19 78.84
C GLY A 119 -3.42 -22.55 79.16
N ALA A 120 -3.65 -21.29 78.78
CA ALA A 120 -4.84 -20.52 79.15
C ALA A 120 -6.02 -20.71 78.17
N THR A 121 -5.81 -21.38 76.99
CA THR A 121 -6.88 -21.69 76.03
C THR A 121 -6.63 -23.05 75.34
N SER A 122 -7.65 -23.60 74.69
CA SER A 122 -7.58 -24.91 73.98
C SER A 122 -7.03 -24.78 72.55
N THR A 123 -6.38 -25.85 72.08
CA THR A 123 -5.94 -25.96 70.67
C THR A 123 -7.11 -25.90 69.70
N GLN A 124 -8.28 -26.45 70.07
CA GLN A 124 -9.51 -26.40 69.30
C GLN A 124 -9.93 -24.93 69.01
N ARG A 125 -9.80 -24.05 70.02
CA ARG A 125 -10.13 -22.62 69.83
C ARG A 125 -9.14 -21.95 68.91
N LEU A 126 -7.85 -22.27 68.96
CA LEU A 126 -6.82 -21.79 68.08
C LEU A 126 -7.12 -22.18 66.64
N ASP A 127 -7.47 -23.45 66.39
CA ASP A 127 -7.79 -23.96 65.04
C ASP A 127 -9.04 -23.29 64.45
N GLN A 128 -10.05 -22.99 65.28
CA GLN A 128 -11.22 -22.23 64.85
C GLN A 128 -10.85 -20.80 64.35
N LEU A 129 -10.01 -20.09 65.14
CA LEU A 129 -9.57 -18.73 64.79
C LEU A 129 -8.67 -18.69 63.57
N ARG A 130 -7.85 -19.76 63.39
CA ARG A 130 -7.02 -19.91 62.19
C ARG A 130 -7.91 -20.11 60.96
N THR A 131 -8.88 -21.04 61.04
CA THR A 131 -9.83 -21.26 59.97
C THR A 131 -10.61 -19.99 59.63
N GLN A 132 -11.02 -19.20 60.64
CA GLN A 132 -11.72 -17.95 60.43
C GLN A 132 -10.85 -16.92 59.73
N ALA A 133 -9.58 -16.78 60.11
CA ALA A 133 -8.65 -15.87 59.43
C ALA A 133 -8.40 -16.32 57.96
N ASP A 134 -8.26 -17.63 57.74
CA ASP A 134 -8.06 -18.19 56.41
C ASP A 134 -9.29 -17.98 55.49
N VAL A 135 -10.52 -18.16 56.05
CA VAL A 135 -11.77 -17.90 55.30
C VAL A 135 -11.82 -16.42 54.84
N ILE A 136 -11.55 -15.48 55.78
CA ILE A 136 -11.58 -14.05 55.43
C ILE A 136 -10.45 -13.70 54.45
N ALA A 137 -9.25 -14.29 54.57
CA ALA A 137 -8.17 -14.10 53.62
C ALA A 137 -8.55 -14.57 52.20
N ASN A 138 -9.22 -15.74 52.11
CA ASN A 138 -9.72 -16.24 50.80
C ASN A 138 -10.83 -15.34 50.23
N GLN A 139 -11.71 -14.81 51.08
CA GLN A 139 -12.74 -13.86 50.63
C GLN A 139 -12.11 -12.57 50.11
N LEU A 140 -11.07 -12.07 50.76
CA LEU A 140 -10.30 -10.92 50.29
C LEU A 140 -9.69 -11.20 48.92
N GLY A 141 -9.01 -12.34 48.75
CA GLY A 141 -8.42 -12.71 47.47
C GLY A 141 -9.47 -12.85 46.34
N ALA A 142 -10.65 -13.39 46.67
CA ALA A 142 -11.76 -13.48 45.70
C ALA A 142 -12.26 -12.08 45.27
N ALA A 143 -12.39 -11.13 46.23
CA ALA A 143 -12.81 -9.76 45.90
C ALA A 143 -11.73 -9.00 45.11
N GLU A 144 -10.42 -9.22 45.42
CA GLU A 144 -9.31 -8.66 44.63
C GLU A 144 -9.33 -9.19 43.18
N ALA A 145 -9.56 -10.47 42.98
CA ALA A 145 -9.71 -11.06 41.64
C ALA A 145 -10.89 -10.45 40.89
N GLN A 146 -12.05 -10.31 41.57
CA GLN A 146 -13.22 -9.67 40.97
C GLN A 146 -12.96 -8.23 40.55
N ARG A 147 -12.26 -7.45 41.39
CA ARG A 147 -11.84 -6.08 41.05
C ARG A 147 -10.97 -6.06 39.81
N SER A 148 -10.01 -6.97 39.71
CA SER A 148 -9.09 -7.06 38.58
C SER A 148 -9.84 -7.30 37.26
N VAL A 149 -10.88 -8.13 37.26
CA VAL A 149 -11.72 -8.36 36.08
C VAL A 149 -12.41 -7.06 35.61
N ILE A 150 -12.99 -6.29 36.53
CA ILE A 150 -13.70 -5.06 36.17
C ILE A 150 -12.73 -3.97 35.72
N VAL A 151 -11.56 -3.88 36.35
CA VAL A 151 -10.48 -2.95 35.91
C VAL A 151 -10.03 -3.31 34.49
N GLN A 152 -9.83 -4.58 34.20
CA GLN A 152 -9.48 -5.03 32.86
C GLN A 152 -10.58 -4.70 31.84
N GLN A 153 -11.85 -4.93 32.21
CA GLN A 153 -12.98 -4.56 31.36
C GLN A 153 -13.03 -3.03 31.10
N SER A 154 -12.76 -2.22 32.12
CA SER A 154 -12.67 -0.76 31.96
C SER A 154 -11.52 -0.36 31.03
N ALA A 155 -10.36 -1.04 31.11
CA ALA A 155 -9.22 -0.80 30.24
C ALA A 155 -9.51 -1.13 28.76
N GLU A 156 -10.48 -2.00 28.47
CA GLU A 156 -10.95 -2.31 27.12
C GLU A 156 -11.69 -1.13 26.46
N GLY A 157 -11.98 -0.08 27.20
CA GLY A 157 -12.50 1.18 26.67
C GLY A 157 -11.49 1.94 25.81
N ALA A 158 -10.19 1.67 25.94
CA ALA A 158 -9.18 2.18 25.03
C ALA A 158 -9.22 1.39 23.71
N VAL A 159 -9.65 2.03 22.63
CA VAL A 159 -9.68 1.45 21.29
C VAL A 159 -8.31 1.65 20.65
N ILE A 160 -7.65 0.55 20.31
CA ILE A 160 -6.31 0.56 19.73
C ILE A 160 -6.36 0.25 18.23
N ALA A 161 -5.41 0.80 17.48
CA ALA A 161 -5.19 0.48 16.07
C ALA A 161 -4.72 -0.99 15.94
N PRO A 162 -5.44 -1.84 15.18
CA PRO A 162 -5.07 -3.25 15.04
C PRO A 162 -3.85 -3.48 14.14
N SER A 163 -3.50 -2.50 13.30
CA SER A 163 -2.34 -2.51 12.42
C SER A 163 -1.84 -1.10 12.17
N SER A 164 -0.56 -0.97 11.83
CA SER A 164 -0.03 0.30 11.32
C SER A 164 -0.57 0.57 9.92
N GLY A 165 -0.91 1.84 9.64
CA GLY A 165 -1.46 2.23 8.36
C GLY A 165 -2.13 3.59 8.38
N ARG A 166 -2.86 3.90 7.31
CA ARG A 166 -3.62 5.15 7.15
C ARG A 166 -5.07 4.95 7.53
N VAL A 167 -5.62 5.86 8.30
CA VAL A 167 -7.06 5.91 8.63
C VAL A 167 -7.83 6.34 7.39
N ILE A 168 -8.76 5.50 6.92
CA ILE A 168 -9.57 5.74 5.72
C ILE A 168 -11.00 6.17 6.01
N ALA A 169 -11.51 5.82 7.18
CA ALA A 169 -12.83 6.24 7.65
C ALA A 169 -12.89 6.26 9.17
N VAL A 170 -13.61 7.22 9.74
CA VAL A 170 -13.88 7.34 11.18
C VAL A 170 -15.37 7.55 11.39
N PRO A 171 -16.20 6.47 11.35
CA PRO A 171 -17.65 6.58 11.53
C PRO A 171 -18.05 6.98 12.96
N ALA A 172 -17.19 6.74 13.96
CA ALA A 172 -17.48 7.10 15.35
C ALA A 172 -17.27 8.59 15.61
N THR A 173 -18.17 9.19 16.38
CA THR A 173 -18.08 10.60 16.79
C THR A 173 -18.04 10.72 18.32
N THR A 174 -17.30 11.71 18.82
CA THR A 174 -17.27 12.01 20.26
C THR A 174 -18.67 12.32 20.76
N GLY A 175 -19.05 11.72 21.90
CA GLY A 175 -20.39 11.83 22.49
C GLY A 175 -21.39 10.77 21.99
N ALA A 176 -21.09 10.01 20.97
CA ALA A 176 -21.95 8.91 20.53
C ALA A 176 -21.95 7.76 21.54
N VAL A 177 -23.08 7.06 21.63
CA VAL A 177 -23.18 5.78 22.35
C VAL A 177 -22.98 4.65 21.36
N ILE A 178 -22.08 3.75 21.66
CA ILE A 178 -21.70 2.63 20.79
C ILE A 178 -21.78 1.30 21.52
N MET A 179 -21.91 0.23 20.76
CA MET A 179 -21.91 -1.15 21.27
C MET A 179 -20.57 -1.83 21.02
N ALA A 180 -20.25 -2.80 21.85
CA ALA A 180 -19.09 -3.66 21.58
C ALA A 180 -19.22 -4.34 20.21
N GLY A 181 -18.13 -4.31 19.42
CA GLY A 181 -18.09 -4.79 18.04
C GLY A 181 -18.30 -3.72 16.98
N GLU A 182 -18.82 -2.52 17.30
CA GLU A 182 -18.95 -1.44 16.34
C GLU A 182 -17.60 -0.89 15.88
N THR A 183 -17.56 -0.47 14.62
CA THR A 183 -16.35 0.07 14.00
C THR A 183 -16.14 1.52 14.44
N ILE A 184 -14.96 1.81 14.94
CA ILE A 184 -14.51 3.14 15.34
C ILE A 184 -13.75 3.83 14.23
N ALA A 185 -12.85 3.08 13.58
CA ALA A 185 -12.08 3.56 12.43
C ALA A 185 -11.71 2.38 11.54
N ASP A 186 -11.60 2.63 10.23
CA ASP A 186 -11.04 1.70 9.28
C ASP A 186 -9.61 2.10 8.92
N ILE A 187 -8.68 1.16 9.03
CA ILE A 187 -7.25 1.39 8.82
C ILE A 187 -6.76 0.59 7.62
N ALA A 188 -6.20 1.29 6.64
CA ALA A 188 -5.53 0.73 5.47
C ALA A 188 -4.07 0.46 5.80
N GLY A 189 -3.68 -0.80 5.84
CA GLY A 189 -2.32 -1.24 6.16
C GLY A 189 -1.67 -2.10 5.08
N GLY A 190 -0.38 -2.38 5.23
CA GLY A 190 0.36 -3.30 4.36
C GLY A 190 0.73 -2.75 2.98
N GLY A 191 0.62 -1.43 2.76
CA GLY A 191 0.85 -0.79 1.46
C GLY A 191 -0.35 -0.87 0.52
N PHE A 192 -0.14 -0.44 -0.73
CA PHE A 192 -1.20 -0.35 -1.73
C PHE A 192 -0.86 -1.18 -2.96
N PHE A 193 -1.88 -1.55 -3.72
CA PHE A 193 -1.79 -2.18 -5.03
C PHE A 193 -2.86 -1.60 -5.96
N LEU A 194 -2.75 -1.89 -7.25
CA LEU A 194 -3.77 -1.51 -8.23
C LEU A 194 -4.64 -2.71 -8.54
N ARG A 195 -5.94 -2.56 -8.37
CA ARG A 195 -6.93 -3.53 -8.82
C ARG A 195 -7.48 -3.12 -10.17
N LEU A 196 -7.30 -4.01 -11.15
CA LEU A 196 -7.76 -3.83 -12.51
C LEU A 196 -9.05 -4.61 -12.75
N ALA A 197 -9.95 -4.04 -13.53
CA ALA A 197 -11.14 -4.71 -14.05
C ALA A 197 -11.01 -4.84 -15.57
N ILE A 198 -10.53 -5.98 -16.05
CA ILE A 198 -10.12 -6.22 -17.41
C ILE A 198 -11.26 -6.92 -18.17
N PRO A 199 -11.68 -6.44 -19.35
CA PRO A 199 -12.71 -7.11 -20.13
C PRO A 199 -12.35 -8.58 -20.44
N GLU A 200 -13.33 -9.48 -20.32
CA GLU A 200 -13.17 -10.94 -20.47
C GLU A 200 -12.47 -11.34 -21.77
N ARG A 201 -12.75 -10.63 -22.88
CA ARG A 201 -12.12 -10.89 -24.19
C ARG A 201 -10.58 -10.83 -24.17
N HIS A 202 -9.99 -10.13 -23.19
CA HIS A 202 -8.54 -10.00 -23.01
C HIS A 202 -7.99 -10.90 -21.90
N ALA A 203 -8.84 -11.68 -21.24
CA ALA A 203 -8.44 -12.50 -20.10
C ALA A 203 -7.44 -13.61 -20.46
N HIS A 204 -7.55 -14.14 -21.68
CA HIS A 204 -6.69 -15.24 -22.15
C HIS A 204 -5.26 -14.79 -22.44
N ASP A 205 -5.04 -13.51 -22.68
CA ASP A 205 -3.73 -12.94 -23.04
C ASP A 205 -2.96 -12.47 -21.79
N LEU A 206 -3.64 -12.43 -20.62
CA LEU A 206 -3.03 -12.01 -19.37
C LEU A 206 -2.05 -13.07 -18.86
N ARG A 207 -0.86 -12.63 -18.52
CA ARG A 207 0.18 -13.49 -17.91
C ARG A 207 0.60 -12.94 -16.56
N GLN A 208 0.49 -13.75 -15.54
CA GLN A 208 1.04 -13.41 -14.23
C GLN A 208 2.55 -13.18 -14.35
N GLY A 209 3.06 -12.14 -13.71
CA GLY A 209 4.45 -11.69 -13.85
C GLY A 209 4.70 -10.70 -14.99
N ALA A 210 3.69 -10.38 -15.83
CA ALA A 210 3.84 -9.39 -16.88
C ALA A 210 4.10 -7.99 -16.31
N THR A 211 5.00 -7.25 -16.96
CA THR A 211 5.27 -5.84 -16.65
C THR A 211 4.13 -4.97 -17.16
N ILE A 212 3.64 -4.09 -16.32
CA ILE A 212 2.52 -3.21 -16.56
C ILE A 212 3.00 -1.76 -16.50
N HIS A 213 2.68 -0.97 -17.52
CA HIS A 213 2.96 0.46 -17.53
C HIS A 213 1.80 1.23 -16.93
N ILE A 214 2.10 2.19 -16.07
CA ILE A 214 1.13 2.93 -15.27
C ILE A 214 1.41 4.41 -15.44
N ASP A 215 0.43 5.16 -15.92
CA ASP A 215 0.47 6.61 -15.94
C ASP A 215 -0.27 7.18 -14.72
N LYS A 216 0.49 7.73 -13.79
CA LYS A 216 -0.04 8.43 -12.62
C LYS A 216 0.33 9.91 -12.68
N ALA A 217 -0.59 10.75 -13.13
CA ALA A 217 -0.42 12.19 -13.18
C ALA A 217 0.85 12.64 -13.95
N GLY A 218 1.11 12.03 -15.12
CA GLY A 218 2.28 12.34 -15.97
C GLY A 218 3.59 11.72 -15.47
N LYS A 219 3.54 10.85 -14.45
CA LYS A 219 4.68 10.02 -14.04
C LYS A 219 4.45 8.59 -14.51
N SER A 220 5.36 8.11 -15.35
CA SER A 220 5.38 6.70 -15.75
C SER A 220 5.96 5.86 -14.61
N LEU A 221 5.17 4.90 -14.14
CA LEU A 221 5.56 3.88 -13.17
C LEU A 221 5.45 2.51 -13.81
N THR A 222 6.18 1.55 -13.29
CA THR A 222 6.06 0.16 -13.69
C THR A 222 5.54 -0.66 -12.52
N GLY A 223 4.69 -1.63 -12.83
CA GLY A 223 4.19 -2.61 -11.88
C GLY A 223 4.26 -4.01 -12.45
N THR A 224 3.99 -5.00 -11.63
CA THR A 224 3.96 -6.41 -12.02
C THR A 224 2.56 -6.96 -11.81
N LEU A 225 2.00 -7.65 -12.78
CA LEU A 225 0.73 -8.37 -12.66
C LEU A 225 0.89 -9.54 -11.68
N ALA A 226 0.57 -9.28 -10.41
CA ALA A 226 0.86 -10.21 -9.32
C ALA A 226 -0.16 -11.35 -9.24
N LYS A 227 -1.44 -11.05 -9.51
CA LYS A 227 -2.52 -12.02 -9.36
C LYS A 227 -3.63 -11.78 -10.37
N ILE A 228 -4.15 -12.86 -10.94
CA ILE A 228 -5.33 -12.87 -11.79
C ILE A 228 -6.38 -13.73 -11.06
N TYR A 229 -7.57 -13.17 -10.86
CA TYR A 229 -8.67 -13.88 -10.22
C TYR A 229 -9.42 -14.71 -11.25
N PRO A 230 -9.74 -15.97 -10.98
CA PRO A 230 -10.36 -16.86 -11.97
C PRO A 230 -11.86 -16.62 -12.17
N SER A 231 -12.47 -15.71 -11.39
CA SER A 231 -13.89 -15.37 -11.53
C SER A 231 -14.12 -14.25 -12.53
N ILE A 232 -15.16 -14.41 -13.35
CA ILE A 232 -15.64 -13.36 -14.25
C ILE A 232 -16.90 -12.76 -13.64
N GLU A 233 -16.87 -11.45 -13.39
CA GLU A 233 -17.99 -10.71 -12.83
C GLU A 233 -18.34 -9.55 -13.77
N GLY A 234 -19.59 -9.50 -14.24
CA GLY A 234 -20.04 -8.46 -15.17
C GLY A 234 -19.25 -8.41 -16.49
N GLY A 235 -18.75 -9.56 -17.00
CA GLY A 235 -17.93 -9.63 -18.21
C GLY A 235 -16.50 -9.10 -18.02
N ARG A 236 -16.00 -9.08 -16.79
CA ARG A 236 -14.65 -8.61 -16.44
C ARG A 236 -13.93 -9.60 -15.55
N VAL A 237 -12.64 -9.73 -15.77
CA VAL A 237 -11.69 -10.44 -14.91
C VAL A 237 -11.01 -9.42 -14.02
N THR A 238 -10.92 -9.74 -12.74
CA THR A 238 -10.17 -8.93 -11.76
C THR A 238 -8.71 -9.37 -11.74
N ALA A 239 -7.81 -8.40 -11.71
CA ALA A 239 -6.38 -8.66 -11.54
C ALA A 239 -5.75 -7.62 -10.63
N ASP A 240 -4.75 -8.03 -9.85
CA ASP A 240 -4.01 -7.16 -8.94
C ASP A 240 -2.60 -6.94 -9.49
N VAL A 241 -2.19 -5.67 -9.55
CA VAL A 241 -0.86 -5.23 -9.98
C VAL A 241 -0.11 -4.68 -8.77
N GLU A 242 1.03 -5.26 -8.49
CA GLU A 242 1.97 -4.75 -7.49
C GLU A 242 2.81 -3.63 -8.10
N VAL A 243 2.91 -2.54 -7.36
CA VAL A 243 3.68 -1.36 -7.73
C VAL A 243 4.58 -1.00 -6.56
N ASP A 244 5.87 -0.93 -6.82
CA ASP A 244 6.83 -0.53 -5.79
C ASP A 244 6.61 0.94 -5.41
N ASN A 245 6.56 1.20 -4.10
CA ASN A 245 6.39 2.54 -3.55
C ASN A 245 5.17 3.30 -4.09
N LEU A 246 4.05 2.60 -4.29
CA LEU A 246 2.79 3.24 -4.62
C LEU A 246 2.28 4.03 -3.39
N ASP A 247 2.91 5.17 -3.12
CA ASP A 247 2.40 6.09 -2.11
C ASP A 247 1.22 6.87 -2.67
N THR A 248 0.13 6.90 -1.91
CA THR A 248 -1.06 7.66 -2.26
C THR A 248 -1.74 8.23 -1.03
N GLN A 249 -2.20 9.47 -1.17
CA GLN A 249 -3.07 10.09 -0.17
C GLN A 249 -4.52 9.64 -0.30
N PHE A 250 -4.90 9.10 -1.47
CA PHE A 250 -6.28 8.74 -1.78
C PHE A 250 -6.42 7.26 -2.08
N VAL A 251 -7.08 6.55 -1.17
CA VAL A 251 -7.55 5.18 -1.39
C VAL A 251 -8.75 5.22 -2.34
N GLY A 252 -8.83 4.26 -3.25
CA GLY A 252 -9.90 4.23 -4.26
C GLY A 252 -9.65 5.12 -5.49
N GLY A 253 -8.54 5.87 -5.51
CA GLY A 253 -8.14 6.67 -6.68
C GLY A 253 -7.99 5.83 -7.94
N ARG A 254 -8.32 6.40 -9.10
CA ARG A 254 -8.17 5.73 -10.40
C ARG A 254 -6.88 6.15 -11.07
N VAL A 255 -6.21 5.19 -11.68
CA VAL A 255 -4.95 5.37 -12.41
C VAL A 255 -5.09 4.70 -13.76
N LEU A 256 -4.59 5.33 -14.82
CA LEU A 256 -4.56 4.73 -16.15
C LEU A 256 -3.41 3.72 -16.22
N VAL A 257 -3.71 2.54 -16.73
CA VAL A 257 -2.78 1.42 -16.80
C VAL A 257 -2.80 0.87 -18.22
N GLU A 258 -1.64 0.70 -18.82
CA GLU A 258 -1.49 0.07 -20.14
C GLU A 258 -1.13 -1.40 -19.97
N LEU A 259 -2.00 -2.24 -20.49
CA LEU A 259 -1.93 -3.70 -20.39
C LEU A 259 -1.57 -4.31 -21.74
N PRO A 260 -0.59 -5.21 -21.80
CA PRO A 260 -0.39 -6.03 -23.00
C PRO A 260 -1.52 -7.08 -23.09
N VAL A 261 -2.32 -7.00 -24.13
CA VAL A 261 -3.51 -7.85 -24.33
C VAL A 261 -3.43 -8.72 -25.58
N GLY A 262 -2.30 -8.77 -26.23
CA GLY A 262 -2.08 -9.54 -27.44
C GLY A 262 -0.84 -9.07 -28.19
N GLU A 263 -0.73 -9.53 -29.42
CA GLU A 263 0.33 -9.16 -30.35
C GLU A 263 -0.31 -8.67 -31.65
N ARG A 264 0.30 -7.66 -32.26
CA ARG A 264 -0.10 -7.16 -33.57
C ARG A 264 1.09 -6.92 -34.45
N GLN A 265 0.88 -6.92 -35.76
CA GLN A 265 1.89 -6.54 -36.73
C GLN A 265 1.94 -5.01 -36.86
N ALA A 266 3.13 -4.44 -36.79
CA ALA A 266 3.38 -3.02 -36.93
C ALA A 266 4.58 -2.76 -37.86
N ILE A 267 4.59 -1.63 -38.54
CA ILE A 267 5.74 -1.17 -39.31
C ILE A 267 6.50 -0.18 -38.41
N LEU A 268 7.72 -0.53 -38.02
CA LEU A 268 8.59 0.33 -37.22
C LEU A 268 9.70 0.87 -38.08
N VAL A 269 9.98 2.17 -37.96
CA VAL A 269 11.09 2.83 -38.63
C VAL A 269 11.97 3.54 -37.60
N PRO A 270 13.27 3.65 -37.80
CA PRO A 270 14.12 4.46 -36.93
C PRO A 270 13.62 5.91 -36.89
N GLU A 271 13.58 6.53 -35.71
CA GLU A 271 13.17 7.92 -35.53
C GLU A 271 13.94 8.87 -36.45
N THR A 272 15.24 8.58 -36.67
CA THR A 272 16.11 9.35 -37.58
C THR A 272 15.70 9.32 -39.05
N ALA A 273 14.83 8.38 -39.45
CA ALA A 273 14.35 8.27 -40.83
C ALA A 273 13.14 9.16 -41.12
N ILE A 274 12.52 9.74 -40.09
CA ILE A 274 11.36 10.63 -40.22
C ILE A 274 11.81 12.06 -40.27
N THR A 275 11.28 12.82 -41.23
CA THR A 275 11.50 14.24 -41.35
C THR A 275 10.17 14.98 -41.29
N THR A 276 9.97 15.83 -40.31
CA THR A 276 8.73 16.60 -40.17
C THR A 276 8.89 17.97 -40.83
N HIS A 277 8.00 18.28 -41.78
CA HIS A 277 7.97 19.56 -42.46
C HIS A 277 6.55 20.14 -42.42
N SER A 278 6.42 21.33 -41.88
CA SER A 278 5.11 22.01 -41.72
C SER A 278 4.04 21.15 -41.01
N GLY A 279 4.43 20.32 -40.03
CA GLY A 279 3.53 19.47 -39.30
C GLY A 279 3.11 18.16 -40.03
N VAL A 280 3.77 17.84 -41.14
CA VAL A 280 3.59 16.59 -41.88
C VAL A 280 4.87 15.77 -41.83
N ASP A 281 4.73 14.48 -41.56
CA ASP A 281 5.84 13.54 -41.49
C ASP A 281 6.10 12.89 -42.84
N PHE A 282 7.37 12.84 -43.18
CA PHE A 282 7.86 12.26 -44.43
C PHE A 282 8.96 11.25 -44.12
N VAL A 283 8.99 10.23 -44.98
CA VAL A 283 10.12 9.29 -45.05
C VAL A 283 10.63 9.25 -46.48
N THR A 284 11.91 8.94 -46.66
CA THR A 284 12.48 8.77 -48.00
C THR A 284 12.45 7.28 -48.36
N VAL A 285 11.76 6.95 -49.43
CA VAL A 285 11.67 5.57 -49.95
C VAL A 285 12.28 5.48 -51.34
N LYS A 286 12.82 4.33 -51.68
CA LYS A 286 13.37 4.04 -52.99
C LYS A 286 12.28 3.51 -53.93
N HIS A 287 12.05 4.18 -55.04
CA HIS A 287 11.10 3.76 -56.05
C HIS A 287 11.75 3.80 -57.44
N GLY A 288 11.85 2.66 -58.14
CA GLY A 288 12.41 2.59 -59.48
C GLY A 288 13.87 3.08 -59.59
N GLY A 289 14.66 2.95 -58.52
CA GLY A 289 16.06 3.42 -58.46
C GLY A 289 16.24 4.85 -57.99
N ASN A 290 15.17 5.63 -57.84
CA ASN A 290 15.22 7.02 -57.34
C ASN A 290 14.70 7.08 -55.88
N SER A 291 15.24 8.04 -55.09
CA SER A 291 14.72 8.34 -53.76
C SER A 291 13.58 9.35 -53.86
N VAL A 292 12.43 9.01 -53.28
CA VAL A 292 11.24 9.84 -53.29
C VAL A 292 10.76 10.04 -51.84
N GLN A 293 10.42 11.28 -51.48
CA GLN A 293 9.76 11.57 -50.24
C GLN A 293 8.29 11.10 -50.29
N ARG A 294 7.88 10.34 -49.27
CA ARG A 294 6.51 9.86 -49.09
C ARG A 294 5.97 10.32 -47.77
N THR A 295 4.78 10.88 -47.79
CA THR A 295 4.07 11.27 -46.57
C THR A 295 3.66 10.01 -45.80
N VAL A 296 3.85 10.06 -44.51
CA VAL A 296 3.45 8.97 -43.60
C VAL A 296 2.66 9.55 -42.43
N LEU A 297 1.84 8.68 -41.83
CA LEU A 297 1.23 8.98 -40.53
C LEU A 297 2.04 8.26 -39.46
N ALA A 298 2.84 9.05 -38.70
CA ALA A 298 3.59 8.54 -37.57
C ALA A 298 2.65 8.33 -36.38
N GLY A 299 2.83 7.22 -35.68
CA GLY A 299 2.22 6.89 -34.41
C GLY A 299 3.16 7.17 -33.24
N ASP A 300 3.08 6.35 -32.21
CA ASP A 300 3.87 6.52 -31.00
C ASP A 300 5.36 6.15 -31.21
N ALA A 301 6.24 6.83 -30.51
CA ALA A 301 7.63 6.44 -30.39
C ALA A 301 7.75 5.23 -29.47
N VAL A 302 8.45 4.19 -29.94
CA VAL A 302 8.64 2.94 -29.21
C VAL A 302 10.12 2.58 -29.15
N GLU A 303 10.53 1.88 -28.13
CA GLU A 303 11.86 1.27 -28.08
C GLU A 303 11.79 -0.14 -28.66
N PHE A 304 12.52 -0.38 -29.74
CA PHE A 304 12.57 -1.69 -30.38
C PHE A 304 14.06 -2.14 -30.51
N GLU A 305 14.39 -3.32 -29.97
CA GLU A 305 15.76 -3.84 -29.93
C GLU A 305 16.81 -2.87 -29.36
N GLY A 306 16.41 -2.05 -28.33
CA GLY A 306 17.29 -1.09 -27.69
C GLY A 306 17.54 0.19 -28.54
N LYS A 307 16.73 0.45 -29.54
CA LYS A 307 16.80 1.63 -30.40
C LYS A 307 15.47 2.37 -30.42
N ALA A 308 15.53 3.69 -30.52
CA ALA A 308 14.36 4.52 -30.72
C ALA A 308 13.78 4.27 -32.11
N ALA A 309 12.54 3.89 -32.17
CA ALA A 309 11.76 3.65 -33.38
C ALA A 309 10.40 4.33 -33.28
N VAL A 310 9.79 4.61 -34.42
CA VAL A 310 8.44 5.16 -34.50
C VAL A 310 7.59 4.23 -35.33
N GLU A 311 6.39 3.97 -34.83
CA GLU A 311 5.42 3.20 -35.57
C GLU A 311 4.82 4.01 -36.72
N ILE A 312 4.73 3.42 -37.90
CA ILE A 312 4.05 4.03 -39.04
C ILE A 312 2.66 3.40 -39.23
N LEU A 313 1.66 4.22 -38.98
CA LEU A 313 0.26 3.77 -39.03
C LEU A 313 -0.26 3.70 -40.48
N SER A 314 0.30 4.54 -41.37
CA SER A 314 -0.07 4.58 -42.78
C SER A 314 1.03 5.23 -43.61
N GLY A 315 1.08 4.88 -44.94
CA GLY A 315 2.01 5.47 -45.90
C GLY A 315 3.18 4.57 -46.28
N LEU A 316 3.44 3.49 -45.54
CA LEU A 316 4.42 2.47 -45.89
C LEU A 316 3.76 1.10 -46.04
N THR A 317 4.33 0.26 -46.88
CA THR A 317 3.92 -1.13 -47.09
C THR A 317 5.11 -2.08 -46.95
N GLU A 318 4.81 -3.34 -46.68
CA GLU A 318 5.84 -4.38 -46.67
C GLU A 318 6.58 -4.41 -48.01
N GLY A 319 7.91 -4.49 -47.98
CA GLY A 319 8.78 -4.49 -49.15
C GLY A 319 9.25 -3.11 -49.62
N ASP A 320 8.72 -1.99 -49.07
CA ASP A 320 9.27 -0.68 -49.36
C ASP A 320 10.73 -0.60 -48.83
N ILE A 321 11.58 0.09 -49.56
CA ILE A 321 12.99 0.30 -49.17
C ILE A 321 13.10 1.72 -48.64
N LEU A 322 13.31 1.82 -47.33
CA LEU A 322 13.57 3.09 -46.62
C LEU A 322 15.01 3.50 -46.79
N VAL A 323 15.26 4.76 -47.07
CA VAL A 323 16.59 5.36 -47.14
C VAL A 323 16.77 6.24 -45.92
N THR A 324 17.68 5.86 -45.04
CA THR A 324 18.01 6.64 -43.83
C THR A 324 19.20 7.54 -44.11
N PRO A 325 19.23 8.75 -43.54
CA PRO A 325 20.32 9.71 -43.74
C PRO A 325 21.67 9.20 -43.19
#